data_30e8eda962e0763a1500c76f0f612dba
#
_entry.id   30e8eda962e0763a1500c76f0f612dba
#
_cell.length_a   1.000
_cell.length_b   1.000
_cell.length_c   1.000
_cell.angle_alpha   90.00
_cell.angle_beta   90.00
_cell.angle_gamma   90.00
#
_symmetry.space_group_name_H-M   'P 1'
#
loop_
_entity.id
_entity.type
_entity.pdbx_description
1 polymer ?
#
loop_
_entity_poly.entity_id
_entity_poly.type
_entity_poly.pdbx_seq_one_letter_code
_entity_poly.pdbx_strand_id
1 'polypeptide(L)'
;MRKSSDRLVNRVCVAIIAIGAWGLVNPLSADVNAYEREIHLKGTSNTRDIGGYVTGDLGVLRQGQIIRSENLSRLTADDFQKLEEIGVKTVIDLRTNKEHAKEPTVWQGDNPPQFFHFPVGDSNNDWFNAQRKMYKRNRFTEQQALDPMVEGYRVIAEEEIASYQKVMDVVLDESNWPVLIHCNAGKDRAGIATTLILEAL
;
A
#
# COMPACT_ATOMS: atom_id res chain seq x y z
N MET A 1 20.79 22.63 -3.51
CA MET A 1 20.64 21.17 -3.56
C MET A 1 19.20 20.68 -3.86
N ARG A 2 18.29 21.56 -4.29
CA ARG A 2 16.87 21.22 -4.60
C ARG A 2 16.63 20.65 -6.03
N LYS A 3 17.64 20.69 -6.91
CA LYS A 3 17.49 20.32 -8.35
C LYS A 3 17.66 18.83 -8.68
N SER A 4 18.04 17.99 -7.72
CA SER A 4 18.27 16.56 -7.96
C SER A 4 17.03 15.70 -7.70
N SER A 5 16.21 16.03 -6.69
CA SER A 5 15.00 15.31 -6.37
C SER A 5 13.91 15.45 -7.45
N ASP A 6 13.75 16.66 -8.00
CA ASP A 6 12.76 16.92 -9.04
C ASP A 6 12.98 16.13 -10.34
N ARG A 7 14.24 15.73 -10.62
CA ARG A 7 14.54 14.91 -11.81
C ARG A 7 14.27 13.42 -11.61
N LEU A 8 14.32 12.95 -10.39
CA LEU A 8 14.07 11.52 -10.10
C LEU A 8 12.57 11.24 -10.05
N VAL A 9 11.82 12.12 -9.38
CA VAL A 9 10.34 12.05 -9.35
C VAL A 9 9.78 12.17 -10.77
N ASN A 10 10.27 13.14 -11.58
CA ASN A 10 9.87 13.27 -12.98
C ASN A 10 10.25 12.06 -13.85
N ARG A 11 11.36 11.36 -13.59
CA ARG A 11 11.74 10.19 -14.37
C ARG A 11 10.90 8.95 -14.03
N VAL A 12 10.49 8.81 -12.78
CA VAL A 12 9.56 7.74 -12.37
C VAL A 12 8.16 8.02 -12.94
N CYS A 13 7.68 9.27 -12.85
CA CYS A 13 6.38 9.66 -13.40
C CYS A 13 6.35 9.58 -14.95
N VAL A 14 7.40 10.02 -15.66
CA VAL A 14 7.40 10.03 -17.14
C VAL A 14 7.50 8.61 -17.74
N ALA A 15 8.16 7.66 -17.07
CA ALA A 15 8.20 6.26 -17.53
C ALA A 15 6.86 5.52 -17.34
N ILE A 16 6.04 5.95 -16.35
CA ILE A 16 4.75 5.32 -16.04
C ILE A 16 3.62 5.80 -16.96
N ILE A 17 3.68 7.04 -17.46
CA ILE A 17 2.61 7.67 -18.26
C ILE A 17 2.39 6.99 -19.63
N ALA A 18 3.32 6.20 -20.12
CA ALA A 18 3.25 5.68 -21.51
C ALA A 18 2.57 4.32 -21.67
N ILE A 19 2.36 3.52 -20.60
CA ILE A 19 1.90 2.14 -20.77
C ILE A 19 1.02 1.73 -19.58
N GLY A 20 -0.29 1.87 -19.64
CA GLY A 20 -1.18 1.06 -18.81
C GLY A 20 -2.15 1.73 -17.84
N ALA A 21 -2.19 3.06 -17.72
CA ALA A 21 -3.19 3.73 -16.87
C ALA A 21 -4.65 3.50 -17.32
N TRP A 22 -4.86 3.09 -18.56
CA TRP A 22 -6.19 2.89 -19.16
C TRP A 22 -6.98 1.75 -18.49
N GLY A 23 -6.30 0.77 -17.93
CA GLY A 23 -6.95 -0.35 -17.26
C GLY A 23 -7.56 -0.01 -15.88
N LEU A 24 -7.12 1.07 -15.22
CA LEU A 24 -7.59 1.42 -13.87
C LEU A 24 -8.71 2.47 -13.82
N VAL A 25 -9.06 3.12 -14.93
CA VAL A 25 -10.03 4.21 -14.95
C VAL A 25 -11.25 3.87 -15.83
N ASN A 26 -12.44 4.05 -15.29
CA ASN A 26 -13.70 3.96 -16.04
C ASN A 26 -14.18 5.37 -16.43
N PRO A 27 -14.84 5.55 -17.61
CA PRO A 27 -15.50 6.82 -17.93
C PRO A 27 -16.60 7.17 -16.92
N LEU A 28 -16.87 8.45 -16.72
CA LEU A 28 -17.68 9.09 -15.67
C LEU A 28 -19.18 8.72 -15.72
N SER A 29 -19.55 7.45 -15.78
CA SER A 29 -20.95 7.00 -15.77
C SER A 29 -21.32 6.14 -14.56
N ALA A 30 -20.39 5.90 -13.63
CA ALA A 30 -20.65 5.10 -12.44
C ALA A 30 -21.22 5.99 -11.32
N ASP A 31 -22.24 5.49 -10.62
CA ASP A 31 -22.81 6.14 -9.44
C ASP A 31 -21.80 6.08 -8.28
N VAL A 32 -20.99 7.12 -8.16
CA VAL A 32 -19.83 7.19 -7.25
C VAL A 32 -20.27 7.27 -5.78
N ASN A 33 -21.54 7.59 -5.52
CA ASN A 33 -22.04 7.88 -4.18
C ASN A 33 -22.47 6.64 -3.37
N ALA A 34 -22.54 5.46 -3.98
CA ALA A 34 -23.06 4.25 -3.34
C ALA A 34 -22.01 3.15 -3.12
N TYR A 35 -20.75 3.31 -3.53
CA TYR A 35 -19.75 2.26 -3.41
C TYR A 35 -19.08 2.26 -2.03
N GLU A 36 -19.36 1.20 -1.27
CA GLU A 36 -18.68 0.95 -0.01
C GLU A 36 -17.28 0.37 -0.27
N ARG A 37 -16.24 1.17 0.01
CA ARG A 37 -14.84 0.77 -0.19
C ARG A 37 -14.29 -0.07 0.94
N GLU A 38 -14.89 0.01 2.12
CA GLU A 38 -14.43 -0.75 3.28
C GLU A 38 -14.75 -2.25 3.09
N ILE A 39 -13.74 -3.07 3.29
CA ILE A 39 -13.86 -4.52 3.25
C ILE A 39 -13.79 -5.03 4.70
N HIS A 40 -14.96 -5.34 5.24
CA HIS A 40 -15.07 -5.79 6.63
C HIS A 40 -14.50 -7.20 6.80
N LEU A 41 -13.32 -7.30 7.42
CA LEU A 41 -12.67 -8.53 7.83
C LEU A 41 -12.58 -8.56 9.36
N LYS A 42 -12.70 -9.75 9.96
CA LYS A 42 -12.64 -9.91 11.42
C LYS A 42 -11.24 -9.67 11.98
N GLY A 43 -10.22 -10.03 11.21
CA GLY A 43 -8.82 -9.94 11.63
C GLY A 43 -8.15 -8.60 11.31
N THR A 44 -8.83 -7.69 10.61
CA THR A 44 -8.31 -6.35 10.29
C THR A 44 -9.36 -5.26 10.49
N SER A 45 -8.93 -4.04 10.78
CA SER A 45 -9.79 -2.85 10.90
C SER A 45 -9.53 -1.81 9.81
N ASN A 46 -8.60 -2.08 8.89
CA ASN A 46 -8.11 -1.08 7.94
C ASN A 46 -7.97 -1.66 6.51
N THR A 47 -8.91 -2.53 6.11
CA THR A 47 -8.91 -3.10 4.76
C THR A 47 -9.95 -2.39 3.89
N ARG A 48 -9.53 -1.93 2.71
CA ARG A 48 -10.39 -1.18 1.80
C ARG A 48 -9.92 -1.25 0.35
N ASP A 49 -10.85 -1.16 -0.58
CA ASP A 49 -10.58 -0.87 -1.98
C ASP A 49 -10.13 0.58 -2.15
N ILE A 50 -9.17 0.84 -3.02
CA ILE A 50 -8.79 2.18 -3.43
C ILE A 50 -9.59 2.69 -4.64
N GLY A 51 -10.44 1.86 -5.23
CA GLY A 51 -11.35 2.24 -6.32
C GLY A 51 -12.45 3.20 -5.91
N GLY A 52 -13.17 3.71 -6.89
CA GLY A 52 -14.31 4.62 -6.69
C GLY A 52 -13.95 6.10 -6.51
N TYR A 53 -12.66 6.47 -6.51
CA TYR A 53 -12.29 7.89 -6.53
C TYR A 53 -12.49 8.49 -7.93
N VAL A 54 -12.99 9.72 -7.95
CA VAL A 54 -13.04 10.54 -9.17
C VAL A 54 -11.63 11.08 -9.45
N THR A 55 -11.12 10.86 -10.64
CA THR A 55 -9.77 11.24 -11.09
C THR A 55 -9.82 12.45 -12.04
N GLY A 56 -10.37 13.59 -11.55
CA GLY A 56 -10.52 14.81 -12.36
C GLY A 56 -11.31 14.55 -13.64
N ASP A 57 -10.71 14.87 -14.80
CA ASP A 57 -11.32 14.69 -16.12
C ASP A 57 -11.18 13.26 -16.69
N LEU A 58 -10.45 12.37 -15.99
CA LEU A 58 -10.12 11.03 -16.50
C LEU A 58 -11.25 10.02 -16.24
N GLY A 59 -12.10 10.24 -15.22
CA GLY A 59 -13.19 9.33 -14.88
C GLY A 59 -13.16 8.85 -13.44
N VAL A 60 -13.51 7.59 -13.21
CA VAL A 60 -13.57 6.96 -11.88
C VAL A 60 -12.61 5.79 -11.82
N LEU A 61 -11.81 5.72 -10.76
CA LEU A 61 -10.90 4.61 -10.53
C LEU A 61 -11.69 3.29 -10.43
N ARG A 62 -11.29 2.29 -11.19
CA ARG A 62 -11.95 0.98 -11.18
C ARG A 62 -11.98 0.37 -9.79
N GLN A 63 -13.15 -0.10 -9.42
CA GLN A 63 -13.39 -0.77 -8.14
C GLN A 63 -12.89 -2.21 -8.18
N GLY A 64 -12.51 -2.74 -7.01
CA GLY A 64 -12.16 -4.13 -6.84
C GLY A 64 -10.80 -4.55 -7.43
N GLN A 65 -9.98 -3.60 -7.89
CA GLN A 65 -8.70 -3.94 -8.54
C GLN A 65 -7.51 -3.83 -7.60
N ILE A 66 -7.50 -2.82 -6.72
CA ILE A 66 -6.41 -2.58 -5.79
C ILE A 66 -6.97 -2.42 -4.39
N ILE A 67 -6.58 -3.31 -3.51
CA ILE A 67 -7.00 -3.35 -2.11
C ILE A 67 -5.81 -2.95 -1.23
N ARG A 68 -6.07 -2.11 -0.24
CA ARG A 68 -5.11 -1.71 0.78
C ARG A 68 -5.50 -2.32 2.11
N SER A 69 -4.52 -2.90 2.86
CA SER A 69 -4.79 -3.55 4.13
C SER A 69 -3.67 -3.34 5.16
N GLU A 70 -3.97 -3.68 6.39
CA GLU A 70 -3.00 -3.91 7.45
C GLU A 70 -2.52 -5.38 7.45
N ASN A 71 -1.77 -5.76 8.49
CA ASN A 71 -1.17 -7.08 8.65
C ASN A 71 -2.21 -8.21 8.56
N LEU A 72 -1.99 -9.16 7.65
CA LEU A 72 -2.90 -10.26 7.36
C LEU A 72 -2.70 -11.48 8.28
N SER A 73 -1.71 -11.46 9.19
CA SER A 73 -1.42 -12.62 10.06
C SER A 73 -2.52 -12.96 11.06
N ARG A 74 -3.49 -12.05 11.25
CA ARG A 74 -4.61 -12.22 12.19
C ARG A 74 -5.93 -12.58 11.49
N LEU A 75 -5.90 -12.72 10.17
CA LEU A 75 -7.10 -13.10 9.43
C LEU A 75 -7.60 -14.47 9.85
N THR A 76 -8.90 -14.59 9.92
CA THR A 76 -9.60 -15.86 10.16
C THR A 76 -9.80 -16.62 8.84
N ALA A 77 -10.18 -17.91 8.91
CA ALA A 77 -10.54 -18.68 7.72
C ALA A 77 -11.66 -18.00 6.91
N ASP A 78 -12.68 -17.44 7.58
CA ASP A 78 -13.77 -16.69 6.93
C ASP A 78 -13.25 -15.44 6.20
N ASP A 79 -12.23 -14.75 6.75
CA ASP A 79 -11.63 -13.58 6.11
C ASP A 79 -10.88 -13.98 4.84
N PHE A 80 -10.14 -15.09 4.87
CA PHE A 80 -9.46 -15.60 3.68
C PHE A 80 -10.46 -16.04 2.62
N GLN A 81 -11.55 -16.71 3.00
CA GLN A 81 -12.63 -17.05 2.08
C GLN A 81 -13.22 -15.80 1.42
N LYS A 82 -13.45 -14.73 2.19
CA LYS A 82 -13.95 -13.46 1.66
C LYS A 82 -12.97 -12.81 0.67
N LEU A 83 -11.67 -12.88 0.92
CA LEU A 83 -10.66 -12.40 -0.03
C LEU A 83 -10.61 -13.24 -1.32
N GLU A 84 -10.86 -14.56 -1.22
CA GLU A 84 -11.02 -15.44 -2.39
C GLU A 84 -12.29 -15.12 -3.18
N GLU A 85 -13.41 -14.84 -2.51
CA GLU A 85 -14.66 -14.42 -3.15
C GLU A 85 -14.51 -13.08 -3.90
N ILE A 86 -13.70 -12.14 -3.37
CA ILE A 86 -13.29 -10.91 -4.06
C ILE A 86 -12.39 -11.23 -5.27
N GLY A 87 -11.75 -12.39 -5.27
CA GLY A 87 -10.87 -12.85 -6.33
C GLY A 87 -9.45 -12.34 -6.23
N VAL A 88 -8.96 -12.01 -5.02
CA VAL A 88 -7.57 -11.54 -4.81
C VAL A 88 -6.58 -12.53 -5.41
N LYS A 89 -5.84 -12.09 -6.44
CA LYS A 89 -4.84 -12.92 -7.12
C LYS A 89 -3.43 -12.70 -6.61
N THR A 90 -3.17 -11.50 -6.07
CA THR A 90 -1.82 -11.11 -5.68
C THR A 90 -1.84 -10.40 -4.34
N VAL A 91 -0.91 -10.77 -3.47
CA VAL A 91 -0.64 -10.07 -2.20
C VAL A 91 0.76 -9.52 -2.20
N ILE A 92 0.90 -8.22 -1.90
CA ILE A 92 2.17 -7.53 -1.73
C ILE A 92 2.34 -7.16 -0.26
N ASP A 93 3.34 -7.76 0.39
CA ASP A 93 3.72 -7.46 1.77
C ASP A 93 4.88 -6.45 1.81
N LEU A 94 4.63 -5.28 2.38
CA LEU A 94 5.63 -4.21 2.55
C LEU A 94 6.28 -4.21 3.95
N ARG A 95 6.00 -5.20 4.78
CA ARG A 95 6.57 -5.29 6.12
C ARG A 95 8.07 -5.57 6.03
N THR A 96 8.81 -5.08 7.02
CA THR A 96 10.23 -5.40 7.16
C THR A 96 10.42 -6.92 7.29
N ASN A 97 11.63 -7.41 6.96
CA ASN A 97 11.97 -8.82 7.12
C ASN A 97 11.69 -9.32 8.55
N LYS A 98 11.96 -8.47 9.54
CA LYS A 98 11.72 -8.77 10.96
C LYS A 98 10.22 -8.88 11.30
N GLU A 99 9.40 -7.97 10.78
CA GLU A 99 7.94 -7.99 11.00
C GLU A 99 7.33 -9.22 10.31
N HIS A 100 7.72 -9.48 9.07
CA HIS A 100 7.26 -10.63 8.30
C HIS A 100 7.61 -11.96 9.00
N ALA A 101 8.85 -12.12 9.44
CA ALA A 101 9.30 -13.35 10.13
C ALA A 101 8.62 -13.54 11.50
N LYS A 102 8.29 -12.44 12.20
CA LYS A 102 7.64 -12.51 13.52
C LYS A 102 6.17 -12.89 13.44
N GLU A 103 5.47 -12.40 12.43
CA GLU A 103 4.03 -12.60 12.24
C GLU A 103 3.76 -13.00 10.78
N PRO A 104 4.14 -14.21 10.36
CA PRO A 104 3.96 -14.65 8.98
C PRO A 104 2.47 -14.71 8.62
N THR A 105 2.15 -14.33 7.39
CA THR A 105 0.82 -14.56 6.84
C THR A 105 0.74 -16.00 6.36
N VAL A 106 -0.13 -16.80 6.97
CA VAL A 106 -0.42 -18.19 6.57
C VAL A 106 -1.81 -18.21 5.94
N TRP A 107 -1.86 -18.37 4.63
CA TRP A 107 -3.13 -18.44 3.92
C TRP A 107 -3.88 -19.72 4.30
N GLN A 108 -5.16 -19.57 4.66
CA GLN A 108 -6.01 -20.68 5.11
C GLN A 108 -7.16 -21.00 4.14
N GLY A 109 -7.16 -20.34 2.97
CA GLY A 109 -8.14 -20.61 1.91
C GLY A 109 -7.66 -21.68 0.93
N ASP A 110 -8.56 -22.11 0.04
CA ASP A 110 -8.30 -23.18 -0.94
C ASP A 110 -7.49 -22.70 -2.15
N ASN A 111 -7.57 -21.39 -2.46
CA ASN A 111 -6.94 -20.77 -3.64
C ASN A 111 -5.98 -19.66 -3.22
N PRO A 112 -4.76 -19.98 -2.76
CA PRO A 112 -3.81 -18.96 -2.31
C PRO A 112 -3.38 -18.05 -3.47
N PRO A 113 -3.34 -16.72 -3.24
CA PRO A 113 -2.83 -15.77 -4.21
C PRO A 113 -1.31 -15.91 -4.39
N GLN A 114 -0.78 -15.25 -5.41
CA GLN A 114 0.66 -15.06 -5.52
C GLN A 114 1.13 -14.08 -4.46
N PHE A 115 2.20 -14.42 -3.74
CA PHE A 115 2.79 -13.55 -2.71
C PHE A 115 4.08 -12.91 -3.18
N PHE A 116 4.17 -11.58 -3.00
CA PHE A 116 5.39 -10.81 -3.15
C PHE A 116 5.74 -10.17 -1.81
N HIS A 117 7.03 -10.23 -1.44
CA HIS A 117 7.54 -9.52 -0.28
C HIS A 117 8.56 -8.48 -0.74
N PHE A 118 8.18 -7.20 -0.63
CA PHE A 118 9.02 -6.05 -0.95
C PHE A 118 9.23 -5.21 0.31
N PRO A 119 10.19 -5.58 1.17
CA PRO A 119 10.34 -4.93 2.47
C PRO A 119 10.64 -3.44 2.32
N VAL A 120 9.95 -2.64 3.13
CA VAL A 120 10.13 -1.18 3.26
C VAL A 120 10.46 -0.86 4.70
N GLY A 121 11.59 -0.17 4.92
CA GLY A 121 12.09 0.23 6.23
C GLY A 121 13.10 -0.73 6.85
N ASP A 122 13.61 -1.70 6.11
CA ASP A 122 14.70 -2.56 6.57
C ASP A 122 16.04 -1.83 6.62
N SER A 123 16.24 -0.85 5.75
CA SER A 123 17.44 -0.01 5.72
C SER A 123 17.59 0.88 6.96
N ASN A 124 16.51 1.14 7.69
CA ASN A 124 16.49 2.09 8.83
C ASN A 124 15.75 1.56 10.07
N ASN A 125 16.07 0.33 10.48
CA ASN A 125 15.51 -0.28 11.69
C ASN A 125 15.72 0.56 12.97
N ASP A 126 16.79 1.37 13.04
CA ASP A 126 17.12 2.18 14.20
C ASP A 126 16.15 3.33 14.39
N TRP A 127 15.65 3.92 13.31
CA TRP A 127 14.66 4.98 13.36
C TRP A 127 13.30 4.46 13.92
N PHE A 128 12.79 3.35 13.40
CA PHE A 128 11.55 2.74 13.90
C PHE A 128 11.67 2.33 15.37
N ASN A 129 12.83 1.81 15.79
CA ASN A 129 13.09 1.46 17.17
C ASN A 129 13.19 2.69 18.08
N ALA A 130 13.77 3.79 17.62
CA ALA A 130 13.86 5.05 18.36
C ALA A 130 12.47 5.65 18.59
N GLN A 131 11.63 5.70 17.56
CA GLN A 131 10.24 6.13 17.69
C GLN A 131 9.46 5.29 18.69
N ARG A 132 9.54 3.97 18.59
CA ARG A 132 8.84 3.08 19.50
C ARG A 132 9.25 3.28 20.96
N LYS A 133 10.54 3.56 21.21
CA LYS A 133 11.05 3.89 22.57
C LYS A 133 10.51 5.23 23.05
N MET A 134 10.44 6.24 22.18
CA MET A 134 9.93 7.56 22.49
C MET A 134 8.45 7.50 22.90
N TYR A 135 7.61 6.86 22.10
CA TYR A 135 6.17 6.71 22.40
C TYR A 135 5.92 5.94 23.70
N LYS A 136 6.74 4.93 24.03
CA LYS A 136 6.62 4.19 25.31
C LYS A 136 6.92 5.05 26.53
N ARG A 137 7.72 6.11 26.41
CA ARG A 137 8.07 6.98 27.54
C ARG A 137 6.97 7.99 27.92
N ASN A 138 5.99 8.18 27.04
CA ASN A 138 4.81 9.05 27.23
C ASN A 138 5.14 10.50 27.72
N ARG A 139 6.36 10.99 27.45
CA ARG A 139 6.87 12.31 27.81
C ARG A 139 7.63 12.90 26.64
N PHE A 140 6.92 13.60 25.76
CA PHE A 140 7.49 14.28 24.61
C PHE A 140 6.66 15.52 24.28
N THR A 141 7.30 16.54 23.76
CA THR A 141 6.62 17.71 23.18
C THR A 141 6.03 17.37 21.83
N GLU A 142 5.11 18.20 21.33
CA GLU A 142 4.54 18.07 19.98
C GLU A 142 5.64 17.99 18.92
N GLN A 143 6.64 18.89 18.98
CA GLN A 143 7.74 18.92 18.05
C GLN A 143 8.59 17.64 18.11
N GLN A 144 8.86 17.12 19.30
CA GLN A 144 9.59 15.86 19.48
C GLN A 144 8.83 14.65 18.93
N ALA A 145 7.51 14.73 18.80
CA ALA A 145 6.70 13.70 18.14
C ALA A 145 6.69 13.89 16.61
N LEU A 146 6.60 15.15 16.14
CA LEU A 146 6.45 15.49 14.73
C LEU A 146 7.73 15.25 13.93
N ASP A 147 8.88 15.77 14.39
CA ASP A 147 10.14 15.69 13.65
C ASP A 147 10.55 14.26 13.25
N PRO A 148 10.50 13.26 14.17
CA PRO A 148 10.79 11.88 13.81
C PRO A 148 9.76 11.29 12.84
N MET A 149 8.50 11.71 12.88
CA MET A 149 7.50 11.25 11.91
C MET A 149 7.79 11.77 10.50
N VAL A 150 8.06 13.07 10.39
CA VAL A 150 8.41 13.71 9.11
C VAL A 150 9.67 13.06 8.52
N GLU A 151 10.71 12.86 9.34
CA GLU A 151 11.94 12.21 8.89
C GLU A 151 11.69 10.77 8.45
N GLY A 152 10.86 10.02 9.16
CA GLY A 152 10.53 8.66 8.78
C GLY A 152 9.77 8.54 7.46
N TYR A 153 8.82 9.43 7.22
CA TYR A 153 8.16 9.48 5.91
C TYR A 153 9.13 9.86 4.79
N ARG A 154 10.07 10.78 5.07
CA ARG A 154 11.11 11.16 4.12
C ARG A 154 12.00 9.96 3.76
N VAL A 155 12.48 9.24 4.79
CA VAL A 155 13.31 8.05 4.61
C VAL A 155 12.57 6.98 3.82
N ILE A 156 11.34 6.65 4.20
CA ILE A 156 10.53 5.64 3.49
C ILE A 156 10.30 6.05 2.02
N ALA A 157 10.08 7.33 1.75
CA ALA A 157 9.81 7.80 0.39
C ALA A 157 11.07 7.91 -0.48
N GLU A 158 12.23 8.25 0.10
CA GLU A 158 13.47 8.52 -0.64
C GLU A 158 14.42 7.31 -0.70
N GLU A 159 14.52 6.52 0.37
CA GLU A 159 15.49 5.43 0.47
C GLU A 159 14.93 4.07 0.01
N GLU A 160 13.61 3.91 0.02
CA GLU A 160 12.94 2.65 -0.31
C GLU A 160 12.30 2.63 -1.72
N ILE A 161 12.76 3.53 -2.60
CA ILE A 161 12.25 3.67 -3.98
C ILE A 161 12.26 2.34 -4.73
N ALA A 162 13.31 1.53 -4.57
CA ALA A 162 13.44 0.25 -5.25
C ALA A 162 12.33 -0.75 -4.87
N SER A 163 11.87 -0.75 -3.62
CA SER A 163 10.74 -1.58 -3.19
C SER A 163 9.43 -1.09 -3.80
N TYR A 164 9.20 0.23 -3.85
CA TYR A 164 8.01 0.79 -4.48
C TYR A 164 7.99 0.63 -6.00
N GLN A 165 9.16 0.65 -6.67
CA GLN A 165 9.25 0.33 -8.10
C GLN A 165 8.74 -1.08 -8.38
N LYS A 166 9.13 -2.08 -7.56
CA LYS A 166 8.63 -3.45 -7.69
C LYS A 166 7.12 -3.55 -7.44
N VAL A 167 6.56 -2.75 -6.51
CA VAL A 167 5.11 -2.65 -6.31
C VAL A 167 4.45 -2.17 -7.60
N MET A 168 4.98 -1.11 -8.22
CA MET A 168 4.44 -0.56 -9.46
C MET A 168 4.54 -1.56 -10.61
N ASP A 169 5.65 -2.29 -10.74
CA ASP A 169 5.81 -3.32 -11.77
C ASP A 169 4.72 -4.40 -11.68
N VAL A 170 4.38 -4.83 -10.45
CA VAL A 170 3.31 -5.82 -10.21
C VAL A 170 1.93 -5.22 -10.48
N VAL A 171 1.68 -3.98 -10.04
CA VAL A 171 0.37 -3.32 -10.19
C VAL A 171 0.07 -2.95 -11.64
N LEU A 172 1.08 -2.63 -12.44
CA LEU A 172 0.91 -2.28 -13.85
C LEU A 172 0.57 -3.49 -14.75
N ASP A 173 0.78 -4.69 -14.27
CA ASP A 173 0.36 -5.92 -14.97
C ASP A 173 -1.06 -6.31 -14.52
N GLU A 174 -2.04 -6.06 -15.39
CA GLU A 174 -3.45 -6.37 -15.15
C GLU A 174 -3.72 -7.85 -14.85
N SER A 175 -2.85 -8.77 -15.28
CA SER A 175 -2.99 -10.18 -14.99
C SER A 175 -2.89 -10.50 -13.49
N ASN A 176 -2.24 -9.62 -12.72
CA ASN A 176 -2.10 -9.72 -11.27
C ASN A 176 -3.35 -9.26 -10.49
N TRP A 177 -4.31 -8.59 -11.14
CA TRP A 177 -5.47 -8.04 -10.44
C TRP A 177 -6.54 -9.07 -10.09
N PRO A 178 -7.23 -8.90 -8.96
CA PRO A 178 -7.07 -7.89 -7.89
C PRO A 178 -5.78 -8.06 -7.08
N VAL A 179 -5.11 -6.94 -6.77
CA VAL A 179 -3.90 -6.87 -5.92
C VAL A 179 -4.25 -6.37 -4.53
N LEU A 180 -3.80 -7.07 -3.49
CA LEU A 180 -3.87 -6.61 -2.10
C LEU A 180 -2.48 -6.16 -1.63
N ILE A 181 -2.35 -4.88 -1.28
CA ILE A 181 -1.11 -4.29 -0.77
C ILE A 181 -1.25 -4.06 0.73
N HIS A 182 -0.34 -4.61 1.53
CA HIS A 182 -0.40 -4.43 2.97
C HIS A 182 0.95 -4.11 3.61
N CYS A 183 0.88 -3.57 4.82
CA CYS A 183 2.03 -3.44 5.71
C CYS A 183 1.60 -3.83 7.14
N ASN A 184 2.20 -3.28 8.19
CA ASN A 184 1.82 -3.63 9.56
C ASN A 184 0.47 -3.00 9.96
N ALA A 185 0.31 -1.68 9.78
CA ALA A 185 -0.91 -0.94 10.13
C ALA A 185 -1.77 -0.57 8.91
N GLY A 186 -1.34 -0.88 7.69
CA GLY A 186 -2.03 -0.48 6.45
C GLY A 186 -2.07 1.04 6.23
N LYS A 187 -1.33 1.82 7.04
CA LYS A 187 -1.43 3.28 7.07
C LYS A 187 -0.28 3.95 6.32
N ASP A 188 0.95 3.73 6.70
CA ASP A 188 2.09 4.50 6.21
C ASP A 188 2.64 3.93 4.90
N ARG A 189 3.29 2.79 4.92
CA ARG A 189 3.91 2.16 3.74
C ARG A 189 2.91 1.83 2.64
N ALA A 190 1.80 1.19 3.00
CA ALA A 190 0.70 0.94 2.07
C ALA A 190 0.02 2.25 1.61
N GLY A 191 0.04 3.29 2.44
CA GLY A 191 -0.42 4.63 2.08
C GLY A 191 0.43 5.28 1.00
N ILE A 192 1.75 5.24 1.14
CA ILE A 192 2.69 5.75 0.12
C ILE A 192 2.51 4.98 -1.19
N ALA A 193 2.47 3.64 -1.15
CA ALA A 193 2.20 2.83 -2.34
C ALA A 193 0.90 3.26 -3.03
N THR A 194 -0.19 3.43 -2.27
CA THR A 194 -1.47 3.92 -2.79
C THR A 194 -1.34 5.30 -3.43
N THR A 195 -0.63 6.24 -2.79
CA THR A 195 -0.41 7.58 -3.33
C THR A 195 0.35 7.52 -4.64
N LEU A 196 1.40 6.71 -4.74
CA LEU A 196 2.17 6.56 -5.97
C LEU A 196 1.32 5.98 -7.11
N ILE A 197 0.44 5.02 -6.81
CA ILE A 197 -0.51 4.47 -7.79
C ILE A 197 -1.47 5.56 -8.28
N LEU A 198 -2.05 6.34 -7.36
CA LEU A 198 -3.00 7.40 -7.70
C LEU A 198 -2.35 8.57 -8.45
N GLU A 199 -1.10 8.92 -8.15
CA GLU A 199 -0.34 9.97 -8.84
C GLU A 199 0.11 9.55 -10.25
N ALA A 200 0.15 8.24 -10.51
CA ALA A 200 0.52 7.70 -11.83
C ALA A 200 -0.66 7.65 -12.82
N LEU A 201 -1.88 7.90 -12.34
CA LEU A 201 -3.11 7.90 -13.13
C LEU A 201 -3.48 9.30 -13.60
#